data_2bf82fbfd029f18214557338fa52988c
#
_entry.id   2bf82fbfd029f18214557338fa52988c
#
_cell.length_a   1.000
_cell.length_b   1.000
_cell.length_c   1.000
_cell.angle_alpha   90.00
_cell.angle_beta   90.00
_cell.angle_gamma   90.00
#
_symmetry.space_group_name_H-M   'P 1'
#
loop_
_entity.id
_entity.type
_entity.pdbx_description
1 polymer ?
#
loop_
_entity_poly.entity_id
_entity_poly.type
_entity_poly.pdbx_seq_one_letter_code
_entity_poly.pdbx_strand_id
1 'polypeptide(L)'
;WDLAVNFTYGQFGGLGDISFTDPWIKGDKFRTAFRARLFFSREVPQIFQSQNNGTINTVSDVSNDFYNAPASSAAYNINSKKNPTGSSFGSIEKAQQADPSLNWFDLDNNSIALQRIGGNVQFVRPLNGGNPFKRAPWSVVVGFSAQEVTPMNFAGDVMPYGLSTNGYNNGKAEVKDVICVAYNCADHNQLVGVRVAATMNNLNDPRNPTSGNFLSLGSEQFFSVGEDSPTFNRLRASYTHYIPVNWLKVFKGCRPKPGQKEDCKQALAFQVTAGTNVGNLPPYEAFCLGGSNSVRGYYDCDLGVGKSFGEATLEYRFPIFSIISGEVFVDGGTSFGSQPNVPGNPGGLLLKPGDGFSVGTGLIVTTPVGPLRLEVASQDFTGQWRFNLGVGWKF
;
A
#
# COMPACT_ATOMS: atom_id res chain seq x y z
N TRP A 1 -13.85 17.02 21.44
CA TRP A 1 -13.08 17.25 20.22
C TRP A 1 -11.59 17.08 20.50
N ASP A 2 -10.84 16.71 19.49
CA ASP A 2 -9.40 16.51 19.54
C ASP A 2 -8.75 17.16 18.30
N LEU A 3 -7.63 17.85 18.51
CA LEU A 3 -6.79 18.41 17.46
C LEU A 3 -5.42 17.76 17.52
N ALA A 4 -5.04 17.07 16.47
CA ALA A 4 -3.75 16.42 16.37
C ALA A 4 -2.92 17.02 15.23
N VAL A 5 -1.62 17.20 15.47
CA VAL A 5 -0.62 17.56 14.47
C VAL A 5 0.38 16.41 14.46
N ASN A 6 0.57 15.81 13.29
CA ASN A 6 1.51 14.72 13.11
C ASN A 6 2.57 15.13 12.11
N PHE A 7 3.80 14.71 12.38
CA PHE A 7 4.91 14.86 11.45
C PHE A 7 5.71 13.56 11.47
N THR A 8 5.92 13.00 10.29
CA THR A 8 6.72 11.79 10.09
C THR A 8 7.75 12.07 9.02
N TYR A 9 8.99 11.70 9.28
CA TYR A 9 10.08 11.80 8.31
C TYR A 9 10.88 10.51 8.30
N GLY A 10 11.30 10.07 7.13
CA GLY A 10 12.07 8.84 6.94
C GLY A 10 12.90 8.90 5.66
N GLN A 11 13.63 7.83 5.39
CA GLN A 11 14.52 7.70 4.24
C GLN A 11 13.80 7.94 2.89
N PHE A 12 12.53 7.57 2.79
CA PHE A 12 11.75 7.65 1.55
C PHE A 12 10.81 8.86 1.50
N GLY A 13 10.95 9.81 2.41
CA GLY A 13 10.16 11.03 2.38
C GLY A 13 9.59 11.46 3.71
N GLY A 14 8.61 12.38 3.68
CA GLY A 14 7.97 12.93 4.86
C GLY A 14 6.48 13.18 4.66
N LEU A 15 5.76 13.17 5.78
CA LEU A 15 4.34 13.47 5.88
C LEU A 15 4.13 14.46 7.02
N GLY A 16 3.38 15.53 6.77
CA GLY A 16 2.84 16.41 7.78
C GLY A 16 1.32 16.46 7.67
N ASP A 17 0.60 16.36 8.78
CA ASP A 17 -0.84 16.55 8.76
C ASP A 17 -1.39 17.23 10.02
N ILE A 18 -2.51 17.90 9.84
CA ILE A 18 -3.32 18.47 10.90
C ILE A 18 -4.71 17.82 10.81
N SER A 19 -5.17 17.24 11.89
CA SER A 19 -6.49 16.62 11.94
C SER A 19 -7.31 17.11 13.14
N PHE A 20 -8.57 17.40 12.86
CA PHE A 20 -9.59 17.71 13.85
C PHE A 20 -10.58 16.55 13.93
N THR A 21 -10.89 16.10 15.13
CA THR A 21 -11.85 15.03 15.36
C THR A 21 -12.88 15.46 16.40
N ASP A 22 -14.15 15.40 16.02
CA ASP A 22 -15.28 15.48 16.94
C ASP A 22 -15.88 14.06 17.06
N PRO A 23 -15.72 13.38 18.20
CA PRO A 23 -16.19 12.01 18.37
C PRO A 23 -17.73 11.92 18.41
N TRP A 24 -18.40 13.03 18.58
CA TRP A 24 -19.86 13.09 18.62
C TRP A 24 -20.37 14.48 18.27
N ILE A 25 -20.87 14.65 17.07
CA ILE A 25 -21.47 15.90 16.60
C ILE A 25 -22.63 16.29 17.54
N LYS A 26 -22.55 17.49 18.11
CA LYS A 26 -23.55 17.98 19.05
C LYS A 26 -24.95 17.96 18.44
N GLY A 27 -25.90 17.33 19.14
CA GLY A 27 -27.31 17.21 18.71
C GLY A 27 -27.58 16.00 17.82
N ASP A 28 -26.59 15.25 17.36
CA ASP A 28 -26.84 14.03 16.60
C ASP A 28 -27.22 12.85 17.53
N LYS A 29 -28.43 12.33 17.34
CA LYS A 29 -28.98 11.20 18.11
C LYS A 29 -28.17 9.89 17.88
N PHE A 30 -27.52 9.77 16.74
CA PHE A 30 -26.83 8.54 16.33
C PHE A 30 -25.35 8.54 16.67
N ARG A 31 -24.84 9.61 17.30
CA ARG A 31 -23.43 9.76 17.69
C ARG A 31 -22.46 9.63 16.52
N THR A 32 -22.76 10.31 15.43
CA THR A 32 -21.85 10.40 14.30
C THR A 32 -20.59 11.15 14.71
N ALA A 33 -19.44 10.54 14.50
CA ALA A 33 -18.17 11.20 14.61
C ALA A 33 -17.83 11.94 13.31
N PHE A 34 -17.15 13.06 13.44
CA PHE A 34 -16.66 13.87 12.34
C PHE A 34 -15.15 13.97 12.44
N ARG A 35 -14.46 13.81 11.31
CA ARG A 35 -13.03 14.04 11.22
C ARG A 35 -12.71 14.83 9.96
N ALA A 36 -11.94 15.90 10.11
CA ALA A 36 -11.33 16.64 9.01
C ALA A 36 -9.80 16.53 9.11
N ARG A 37 -9.11 16.39 7.98
CA ARG A 37 -7.67 16.31 7.91
C ARG A 37 -7.17 17.10 6.72
N LEU A 38 -6.12 17.90 6.94
CA LEU A 38 -5.29 18.49 5.89
C LEU A 38 -3.92 17.84 5.96
N PHE A 39 -3.33 17.54 4.81
CA PHE A 39 -2.03 16.88 4.76
C PHE A 39 -1.17 17.38 3.62
N PHE A 40 0.11 17.26 3.85
CA PHE A 40 1.17 17.37 2.85
C PHE A 40 2.07 16.16 3.01
N SER A 41 2.36 15.47 1.91
CA SER A 41 3.36 14.41 1.90
C SER A 41 4.25 14.52 0.67
N ARG A 42 5.48 14.05 0.83
CA ARG A 42 6.41 13.81 -0.25
C ARG A 42 7.09 12.50 0.04
N GLU A 43 6.93 11.53 -0.84
CA GLU A 43 7.38 10.16 -0.64
C GLU A 43 7.86 9.52 -1.94
N VAL A 44 8.81 8.61 -1.84
CA VAL A 44 9.24 7.73 -2.93
C VAL A 44 8.36 6.47 -2.88
N PRO A 45 7.40 6.31 -3.81
CA PRO A 45 6.47 5.18 -3.76
C PRO A 45 7.18 3.88 -4.15
N GLN A 46 7.05 2.87 -3.30
CA GLN A 46 7.67 1.56 -3.50
C GLN A 46 7.15 0.81 -4.74
N ILE A 47 6.02 1.25 -5.28
CA ILE A 47 5.44 0.71 -6.52
C ILE A 47 6.39 0.85 -7.74
N PHE A 48 7.25 1.87 -7.74
CA PHE A 48 8.25 2.12 -8.78
C PHE A 48 9.64 1.58 -8.42
N GLN A 49 9.75 0.78 -7.36
CA GLN A 49 11.00 0.18 -6.91
C GLN A 49 10.91 -1.33 -6.85
N SER A 50 12.06 -2.00 -6.97
CA SER A 50 12.22 -3.41 -6.70
C SER A 50 13.62 -3.64 -6.14
N GLN A 51 13.72 -4.39 -5.05
CA GLN A 51 15.00 -4.74 -4.42
C GLN A 51 15.86 -5.64 -5.31
N ASN A 52 15.24 -6.50 -6.13
CA ASN A 52 15.93 -7.48 -6.96
C ASN A 52 16.03 -7.04 -8.42
N ASN A 53 15.20 -6.13 -8.87
CA ASN A 53 14.98 -5.86 -10.30
C ASN A 53 15.12 -4.37 -10.64
N GLY A 54 15.80 -3.57 -9.82
CA GLY A 54 16.11 -2.17 -10.10
C GLY A 54 14.98 -1.20 -9.76
N THR A 55 15.08 0.02 -10.25
CA THR A 55 14.15 1.11 -9.99
C THR A 55 13.68 1.75 -11.28
N ILE A 56 12.56 2.43 -11.22
CA ILE A 56 12.14 3.36 -12.27
C ILE A 56 12.58 4.74 -11.83
N ASN A 57 13.51 5.34 -12.59
CA ASN A 57 14.05 6.66 -12.33
C ASN A 57 13.32 7.72 -13.13
N THR A 58 13.34 8.96 -12.65
CA THR A 58 12.76 10.11 -13.33
C THR A 58 13.52 10.47 -14.61
N VAL A 59 12.80 11.02 -15.58
CA VAL A 59 13.34 11.57 -16.82
C VAL A 59 12.80 12.99 -16.96
N SER A 60 13.69 13.98 -17.12
CA SER A 60 13.34 15.40 -17.14
C SER A 60 12.55 15.82 -18.38
N ASP A 61 12.89 15.26 -19.52
CA ASP A 61 12.18 15.46 -20.77
C ASP A 61 12.30 14.21 -21.66
N VAL A 62 11.23 13.97 -22.41
CA VAL A 62 11.23 13.01 -23.52
C VAL A 62 11.61 13.82 -24.77
N SER A 63 12.90 14.23 -24.85
CA SER A 63 13.38 15.00 -25.97
C SER A 63 13.31 14.20 -27.27
N ASN A 64 13.26 14.91 -28.41
CA ASN A 64 13.19 14.32 -29.75
C ASN A 64 14.23 13.23 -30.00
N ASP A 65 15.33 13.28 -29.28
CA ASP A 65 16.48 12.41 -29.50
C ASP A 65 16.42 11.12 -28.69
N PHE A 66 15.39 10.94 -27.85
CA PHE A 66 15.32 9.79 -26.95
C PHE A 66 14.74 8.52 -27.59
N TYR A 67 13.87 8.63 -28.62
CA TYR A 67 13.05 7.47 -28.97
C TYR A 67 12.85 7.18 -30.45
N ASN A 68 13.25 5.97 -30.85
CA ASN A 68 12.63 5.18 -31.92
C ASN A 68 11.84 4.01 -31.28
N ALA A 69 10.78 4.33 -30.58
CA ALA A 69 9.96 3.31 -29.92
C ALA A 69 8.99 2.67 -30.94
N PRO A 70 8.72 1.35 -30.85
CA PRO A 70 7.71 0.73 -31.69
C PRO A 70 6.33 1.32 -31.41
N ALA A 71 5.50 1.46 -32.46
CA ALA A 71 4.20 2.13 -32.40
C ALA A 71 3.22 1.59 -31.35
N SER A 72 3.41 0.35 -30.91
CA SER A 72 2.60 -0.31 -29.87
C SER A 72 3.07 -0.03 -28.44
N SER A 73 4.18 0.67 -28.23
CA SER A 73 4.75 0.89 -26.89
C SER A 73 4.21 2.17 -26.25
N ALA A 74 4.20 2.18 -24.92
CA ALA A 74 3.87 3.39 -24.13
C ALA A 74 4.85 4.53 -24.44
N ALA A 75 6.13 4.22 -24.63
CA ALA A 75 7.16 5.17 -25.00
C ALA A 75 6.89 5.84 -26.35
N TYR A 76 6.42 5.08 -27.37
CA TYR A 76 6.00 5.64 -28.64
C TYR A 76 4.83 6.62 -28.46
N ASN A 77 3.81 6.25 -27.69
CA ASN A 77 2.65 7.10 -27.48
C ASN A 77 3.02 8.41 -26.75
N ILE A 78 3.95 8.37 -25.81
CA ILE A 78 4.48 9.56 -25.13
C ILE A 78 5.23 10.42 -26.13
N ASN A 79 6.15 9.83 -26.87
CA ASN A 79 6.99 10.52 -27.82
C ASN A 79 6.17 11.10 -29.00
N SER A 80 5.19 10.34 -29.54
CA SER A 80 4.35 10.81 -30.64
C SER A 80 3.48 12.00 -30.29
N LYS A 81 3.07 12.15 -29.02
CA LYS A 81 2.33 13.32 -28.53
C LYS A 81 3.18 14.59 -28.45
N LYS A 82 4.44 14.46 -27.99
CA LYS A 82 5.36 15.60 -27.79
C LYS A 82 6.28 15.83 -28.99
N ASN A 83 6.71 14.74 -29.66
CA ASN A 83 7.72 14.78 -30.73
C ASN A 83 7.49 13.68 -31.76
N PRO A 84 6.69 13.93 -32.81
CA PRO A 84 6.33 12.90 -33.79
C PRO A 84 7.51 12.37 -34.63
N THR A 85 8.67 13.01 -34.57
CA THR A 85 9.88 12.63 -35.37
C THR A 85 11.02 12.07 -34.51
N GLY A 86 10.75 11.68 -33.26
CA GLY A 86 11.75 11.33 -32.27
C GLY A 86 12.85 10.36 -32.72
N SER A 87 14.05 10.59 -32.25
CA SER A 87 15.22 9.75 -32.42
C SER A 87 15.60 9.04 -31.10
N SER A 88 16.38 7.98 -31.19
CA SER A 88 16.78 7.14 -30.07
C SER A 88 18.28 7.26 -29.82
N PHE A 89 18.70 7.30 -28.54
CA PHE A 89 20.10 7.25 -28.20
C PHE A 89 20.71 5.85 -28.32
N GLY A 90 19.92 4.82 -28.34
CA GLY A 90 20.38 3.44 -28.45
C GLY A 90 21.19 2.90 -27.26
N SER A 91 21.56 3.75 -26.29
CA SER A 91 22.20 3.33 -25.03
C SER A 91 22.00 4.37 -23.93
N ILE A 92 22.10 3.91 -22.67
CA ILE A 92 22.03 4.78 -21.48
C ILE A 92 23.17 5.79 -21.45
N GLU A 93 24.40 5.39 -21.84
CA GLU A 93 25.52 6.32 -21.84
C GLU A 93 25.27 7.51 -22.76
N LYS A 94 24.66 7.30 -23.92
CA LYS A 94 24.29 8.39 -24.82
C LYS A 94 23.16 9.24 -24.26
N ALA A 95 22.19 8.61 -23.60
CA ALA A 95 21.12 9.33 -22.93
C ALA A 95 21.67 10.22 -21.80
N GLN A 96 22.61 9.69 -20.99
CA GLN A 96 23.29 10.45 -19.93
C GLN A 96 24.19 11.56 -20.46
N GLN A 97 24.81 11.40 -21.64
CA GLN A 97 25.57 12.47 -22.30
C GLN A 97 24.68 13.64 -22.74
N ALA A 98 23.46 13.34 -23.17
CA ALA A 98 22.52 14.35 -23.60
C ALA A 98 21.79 15.01 -22.41
N ASP A 99 21.52 14.23 -21.37
CA ASP A 99 20.95 14.71 -20.12
C ASP A 99 21.77 14.18 -18.91
N PRO A 100 22.74 14.97 -18.43
CA PRO A 100 23.57 14.59 -17.28
C PRO A 100 22.80 14.39 -15.97
N SER A 101 21.53 14.83 -15.89
CA SER A 101 20.67 14.61 -14.72
C SER A 101 20.22 13.17 -14.60
N LEU A 102 20.33 12.35 -15.67
CA LEU A 102 20.06 10.93 -15.67
C LEU A 102 21.19 10.17 -14.96
N ASN A 103 21.23 10.26 -13.64
CA ASN A 103 22.14 9.50 -12.82
C ASN A 103 21.45 8.27 -12.24
N TRP A 104 21.63 7.13 -12.90
CA TRP A 104 20.98 5.85 -12.57
C TRP A 104 21.34 5.29 -11.20
N PHE A 105 22.43 5.75 -10.62
CA PHE A 105 22.95 5.25 -9.35
C PHE A 105 22.71 6.20 -8.18
N ASP A 106 22.21 7.39 -8.47
CA ASP A 106 21.91 8.40 -7.45
C ASP A 106 20.43 8.34 -7.10
N LEU A 107 20.11 7.52 -6.09
CA LEU A 107 18.76 7.42 -5.52
C LEU A 107 18.24 8.76 -5.00
N ASP A 108 19.13 9.65 -4.62
CA ASP A 108 18.75 10.91 -3.97
C ASP A 108 18.17 11.93 -4.97
N ASN A 109 18.61 11.92 -6.23
CA ASN A 109 18.18 12.92 -7.21
C ASN A 109 17.21 12.42 -8.27
N ASN A 110 17.27 11.15 -8.66
CA ASN A 110 16.52 10.62 -9.79
C ASN A 110 15.40 9.61 -9.43
N SER A 111 15.21 9.30 -8.14
CA SER A 111 14.07 8.49 -7.72
C SER A 111 12.77 9.24 -7.96
N ILE A 112 11.76 8.52 -8.46
CA ILE A 112 10.41 9.07 -8.55
C ILE A 112 9.91 9.37 -7.14
N ALA A 113 9.58 10.63 -6.90
CA ALA A 113 8.88 11.08 -5.71
C ALA A 113 7.47 11.55 -6.09
N LEU A 114 6.52 11.37 -5.20
CA LEU A 114 5.18 11.93 -5.31
C LEU A 114 4.98 12.95 -4.21
N GLN A 115 4.69 14.17 -4.58
CA GLN A 115 4.17 15.16 -3.66
C GLN A 115 2.66 15.11 -3.66
N ARG A 116 2.05 15.05 -2.49
CA ARG A 116 0.59 15.08 -2.31
C ARG A 116 0.22 16.20 -1.36
N ILE A 117 -0.69 17.05 -1.80
CA ILE A 117 -1.27 18.11 -1.00
C ILE A 117 -2.76 17.96 -1.05
N GLY A 118 -3.41 17.91 0.10
CA GLY A 118 -4.86 17.71 0.08
C GLY A 118 -5.53 17.71 1.44
N GLY A 119 -6.79 17.32 1.41
CA GLY A 119 -7.58 17.18 2.61
C GLY A 119 -8.70 16.16 2.43
N ASN A 120 -9.22 15.70 3.56
CA ASN A 120 -10.39 14.86 3.59
C ASN A 120 -11.29 15.18 4.77
N VAL A 121 -12.55 14.86 4.60
CA VAL A 121 -13.58 14.96 5.63
C VAL A 121 -14.29 13.62 5.70
N GLN A 122 -14.51 13.10 6.91
CA GLN A 122 -15.13 11.80 7.14
C GLN A 122 -16.20 11.88 8.23
N PHE A 123 -17.30 11.19 8.00
CA PHE A 123 -18.37 10.96 8.96
C PHE A 123 -18.43 9.47 9.26
N VAL A 124 -18.35 9.12 10.54
CA VAL A 124 -18.40 7.72 11.01
C VAL A 124 -19.59 7.55 11.91
N ARG A 125 -20.51 6.65 11.55
CA ARG A 125 -21.73 6.39 12.31
C ARG A 125 -21.79 4.94 12.78
N PRO A 126 -21.81 4.68 14.10
CA PRO A 126 -22.11 3.37 14.66
C PRO A 126 -23.57 3.01 14.47
N LEU A 127 -23.87 1.77 14.09
CA LEU A 127 -25.24 1.29 13.86
C LEU A 127 -25.82 0.61 15.10
N ASN A 128 -25.88 1.34 16.22
CA ASN A 128 -26.46 0.89 17.49
C ASN A 128 -27.63 1.76 17.96
N GLY A 129 -28.18 2.59 17.06
CA GLY A 129 -29.23 3.55 17.40
C GLY A 129 -28.77 4.70 18.29
N GLY A 130 -27.47 4.96 18.40
CA GLY A 130 -26.90 6.02 19.24
C GLY A 130 -26.81 5.67 20.72
N ASN A 131 -27.17 4.46 21.13
CA ASN A 131 -27.08 4.04 22.53
C ASN A 131 -25.61 3.73 22.92
N PRO A 132 -25.01 4.51 23.87
CA PRO A 132 -23.61 4.32 24.25
C PRO A 132 -23.34 3.00 24.99
N PHE A 133 -24.36 2.42 25.59
CA PHE A 133 -24.26 1.18 26.38
C PHE A 133 -24.48 -0.08 25.51
N LYS A 134 -24.96 0.11 24.27
CA LYS A 134 -25.16 -0.99 23.34
C LYS A 134 -23.96 -1.10 22.39
N ARG A 135 -23.34 -2.28 22.33
CA ARG A 135 -22.28 -2.56 21.35
C ARG A 135 -22.78 -2.27 19.93
N ALA A 136 -21.95 -1.60 19.16
CA ALA A 136 -22.17 -1.36 17.73
C ALA A 136 -21.27 -2.29 16.92
N PRO A 137 -21.71 -3.51 16.57
CA PRO A 137 -20.88 -4.37 15.74
C PRO A 137 -20.63 -3.78 14.36
N TRP A 138 -21.59 -3.02 13.83
CA TRP A 138 -21.47 -2.34 12.54
C TRP A 138 -21.27 -0.85 12.67
N SER A 139 -20.43 -0.29 11.82
CA SER A 139 -20.32 1.15 11.57
C SER A 139 -20.20 1.44 10.08
N VAL A 140 -20.66 2.60 9.66
CA VAL A 140 -20.57 3.10 8.29
C VAL A 140 -19.77 4.38 8.26
N VAL A 141 -19.02 4.57 7.18
CA VAL A 141 -18.19 5.75 6.93
C VAL A 141 -18.62 6.36 5.60
N VAL A 142 -18.80 7.66 5.58
CA VAL A 142 -18.90 8.46 4.35
C VAL A 142 -17.80 9.51 4.42
N GLY A 143 -17.02 9.63 3.36
CA GLY A 143 -15.90 10.57 3.29
C GLY A 143 -15.84 11.28 1.95
N PHE A 144 -15.23 12.45 1.97
CA PHE A 144 -14.91 13.26 0.80
C PHE A 144 -13.42 13.58 0.86
N SER A 145 -12.74 13.47 -0.27
CA SER A 145 -11.32 13.75 -0.38
C SER A 145 -11.05 14.61 -1.62
N ALA A 146 -10.09 15.51 -1.48
CA ALA A 146 -9.55 16.28 -2.59
C ALA A 146 -8.04 16.39 -2.38
N GLN A 147 -7.26 16.02 -3.38
CA GLN A 147 -5.80 16.13 -3.34
C GLN A 147 -5.24 16.37 -4.72
N GLU A 148 -4.11 17.06 -4.74
CA GLU A 148 -3.23 17.18 -5.90
C GLU A 148 -2.03 16.25 -5.72
N VAL A 149 -1.66 15.54 -6.77
CA VAL A 149 -0.51 14.65 -6.83
C VAL A 149 0.42 15.14 -7.92
N THR A 150 1.64 15.49 -7.55
CA THR A 150 2.69 15.98 -8.45
C THR A 150 3.82 14.97 -8.50
N PRO A 151 4.09 14.34 -9.66
CA PRO A 151 5.27 13.51 -9.82
C PRO A 151 6.52 14.38 -9.92
N MET A 152 7.58 14.03 -9.22
CA MET A 152 8.81 14.79 -9.20
C MET A 152 10.02 13.89 -8.96
N ASN A 153 11.21 14.44 -9.17
CA ASN A 153 12.44 13.84 -8.66
C ASN A 153 12.60 14.15 -7.16
N PHE A 154 13.60 13.58 -6.53
CA PHE A 154 13.84 13.83 -5.11
C PHE A 154 14.34 15.26 -4.85
N ALA A 155 14.96 15.92 -5.82
CA ALA A 155 15.35 17.33 -5.75
C ALA A 155 14.17 18.30 -5.77
N GLY A 156 13.01 17.90 -6.33
CA GLY A 156 11.78 18.68 -6.33
C GLY A 156 11.36 19.21 -7.70
N ASP A 157 12.05 18.80 -8.75
CA ASP A 157 11.66 19.16 -10.11
C ASP A 157 10.51 18.27 -10.57
N VAL A 158 9.55 18.84 -11.29
CA VAL A 158 8.39 18.10 -11.80
C VAL A 158 8.83 17.17 -12.92
N MET A 159 8.57 15.88 -12.74
CA MET A 159 9.03 14.79 -13.61
C MET A 159 7.89 13.80 -13.92
N PRO A 160 7.09 14.05 -14.98
CA PRO A 160 5.93 13.22 -15.28
C PRO A 160 6.28 11.86 -15.88
N TYR A 161 7.53 11.62 -16.25
CA TYR A 161 8.01 10.39 -16.88
C TYR A 161 8.96 9.62 -16.00
N GLY A 162 8.97 8.29 -16.18
CA GLY A 162 9.93 7.39 -15.54
C GLY A 162 10.55 6.44 -16.54
N LEU A 163 11.80 6.04 -16.31
CA LEU A 163 12.55 5.08 -17.11
C LEU A 163 13.01 3.92 -16.22
N SER A 164 12.73 2.69 -16.65
CA SER A 164 13.17 1.49 -15.93
C SER A 164 14.67 1.25 -16.13
N THR A 165 15.38 0.93 -15.05
CA THR A 165 16.77 0.52 -15.09
C THR A 165 16.98 -0.95 -15.43
N ASN A 166 15.91 -1.74 -15.53
CA ASN A 166 15.97 -3.17 -15.83
C ASN A 166 16.03 -3.52 -17.32
N GLY A 167 15.76 -2.58 -18.19
CA GLY A 167 15.86 -2.77 -19.62
C GLY A 167 17.27 -2.95 -20.16
N TYR A 168 18.20 -3.51 -19.36
CA TYR A 168 19.59 -3.70 -19.73
C TYR A 168 19.79 -5.02 -20.50
N ASN A 169 19.61 -4.97 -21.81
CA ASN A 169 20.19 -5.99 -22.65
C ASN A 169 21.63 -5.56 -22.99
N ASN A 170 22.63 -6.18 -22.37
CA ASN A 170 24.07 -5.87 -22.54
C ASN A 170 24.46 -4.41 -22.23
N GLY A 171 23.89 -3.80 -21.19
CA GLY A 171 24.24 -2.43 -20.80
C GLY A 171 23.56 -1.34 -21.63
N LYS A 172 22.54 -1.68 -22.38
CA LYS A 172 21.74 -0.71 -23.18
C LYS A 172 20.32 -0.67 -22.70
N ALA A 173 19.79 0.53 -22.43
CA ALA A 173 18.37 0.73 -22.16
C ALA A 173 17.57 0.54 -23.44
N GLU A 174 16.52 -0.26 -23.36
CA GLU A 174 15.52 -0.31 -24.43
C GLU A 174 14.48 0.78 -24.21
N VAL A 175 14.18 1.50 -25.28
CA VAL A 175 13.29 2.67 -25.33
C VAL A 175 11.84 2.38 -24.89
N LYS A 176 11.42 1.12 -24.94
CA LYS A 176 10.10 0.65 -24.50
C LYS A 176 9.88 0.75 -22.98
N ASP A 177 10.93 1.06 -22.23
CA ASP A 177 10.93 1.06 -20.77
C ASP A 177 10.50 2.38 -20.13
N VAL A 178 10.10 3.37 -20.93
CA VAL A 178 9.58 4.65 -20.43
C VAL A 178 8.09 4.53 -20.09
N ILE A 179 7.73 5.06 -18.92
CA ILE A 179 6.36 5.11 -18.44
C ILE A 179 5.90 6.52 -18.09
N CYS A 180 4.59 6.75 -18.14
CA CYS A 180 3.99 7.86 -17.42
C CYS A 180 3.96 7.54 -15.94
N VAL A 181 4.48 8.41 -15.10
CA VAL A 181 4.36 8.31 -13.64
C VAL A 181 2.97 8.74 -13.21
N ALA A 182 2.47 9.82 -13.80
CA ALA A 182 1.14 10.36 -13.58
C ALA A 182 0.14 9.95 -14.66
N TYR A 183 -1.14 10.10 -14.38
CA TYR A 183 -2.20 9.93 -15.37
C TYR A 183 -2.01 10.94 -16.51
N ASN A 184 -2.11 10.49 -17.77
CA ASN A 184 -1.85 11.26 -19.00
C ASN A 184 -0.42 11.86 -19.10
N CYS A 185 0.56 11.37 -18.36
CA CYS A 185 1.88 12.00 -18.25
C CYS A 185 1.79 13.49 -17.87
N ALA A 186 0.84 13.84 -17.05
CA ALA A 186 0.62 15.22 -16.64
C ALA A 186 1.59 15.63 -15.55
N ASP A 187 1.89 16.92 -15.48
CA ASP A 187 2.74 17.50 -14.44
C ASP A 187 2.09 17.37 -13.05
N HIS A 188 0.78 17.30 -12.99
CA HIS A 188 0.00 17.06 -11.77
C HIS A 188 -1.33 16.38 -12.09
N ASN A 189 -1.86 15.61 -11.14
CA ASN A 189 -3.20 15.04 -11.20
C ASN A 189 -4.04 15.55 -10.03
N GLN A 190 -5.29 15.86 -10.29
CA GLN A 190 -6.26 16.18 -9.24
C GLN A 190 -7.13 14.95 -8.97
N LEU A 191 -7.15 14.50 -7.72
CA LEU A 191 -7.95 13.37 -7.25
C LEU A 191 -9.04 13.90 -6.32
N VAL A 192 -10.27 13.93 -6.81
CA VAL A 192 -11.45 14.30 -6.01
C VAL A 192 -12.34 13.09 -5.88
N GLY A 193 -12.60 12.65 -4.66
CA GLY A 193 -13.26 11.38 -4.42
C GLY A 193 -14.32 11.40 -3.31
N VAL A 194 -15.22 10.42 -3.41
CA VAL A 194 -16.22 10.08 -2.39
C VAL A 194 -15.96 8.64 -1.95
N ARG A 195 -15.79 8.46 -0.65
CA ARG A 195 -15.58 7.16 -0.02
C ARG A 195 -16.82 6.74 0.76
N VAL A 196 -17.24 5.50 0.55
CA VAL A 196 -18.25 4.83 1.37
C VAL A 196 -17.64 3.53 1.89
N ALA A 197 -17.73 3.31 3.19
CA ALA A 197 -17.21 2.08 3.79
C ALA A 197 -18.14 1.57 4.90
N ALA A 198 -18.10 0.27 5.12
CA ALA A 198 -18.77 -0.38 6.23
C ALA A 198 -17.78 -1.33 6.94
N THR A 199 -17.83 -1.31 8.27
CA THR A 199 -17.02 -2.22 9.08
C THR A 199 -17.90 -2.97 10.05
N MET A 200 -17.61 -4.26 10.24
CA MET A 200 -18.20 -5.11 11.26
C MET A 200 -17.11 -5.60 12.20
N ASN A 201 -17.28 -5.36 13.49
CA ASN A 201 -16.33 -5.78 14.52
C ASN A 201 -17.04 -6.60 15.62
N ASN A 202 -16.80 -7.91 15.61
CA ASN A 202 -17.29 -8.86 16.60
C ASN A 202 -16.14 -9.53 17.38
N LEU A 203 -14.95 -8.91 17.40
CA LEU A 203 -13.81 -9.43 18.15
C LEU A 203 -14.11 -9.44 19.66
N ASN A 204 -13.64 -10.47 20.35
CA ASN A 204 -13.77 -10.57 21.82
C ASN A 204 -12.95 -9.50 22.54
N ASP A 205 -11.75 -9.23 22.06
CA ASP A 205 -10.83 -8.19 22.57
C ASP A 205 -10.13 -7.51 21.40
N PRO A 206 -10.36 -6.20 21.13
CA PRO A 206 -9.69 -5.48 20.06
C PRO A 206 -8.16 -5.36 20.24
N ARG A 207 -7.66 -5.49 21.47
CA ARG A 207 -6.22 -5.37 21.77
C ARG A 207 -5.47 -6.69 21.61
N ASN A 208 -6.13 -7.82 21.84
CA ASN A 208 -5.55 -9.15 21.70
C ASN A 208 -6.64 -10.15 21.29
N PRO A 209 -7.06 -10.12 20.04
CA PRO A 209 -8.18 -10.93 19.59
C PRO A 209 -7.80 -12.42 19.56
N THR A 210 -8.64 -13.22 20.18
CA THR A 210 -8.54 -14.69 20.19
C THR A 210 -9.79 -15.36 19.65
N SER A 211 -10.90 -14.61 19.51
CA SER A 211 -12.15 -15.13 18.94
C SER A 211 -12.96 -14.00 18.30
N GLY A 212 -13.81 -14.39 17.36
CA GLY A 212 -14.69 -13.46 16.65
C GLY A 212 -14.19 -13.11 15.25
N ASN A 213 -14.81 -12.09 14.66
CA ASN A 213 -14.50 -11.70 13.29
C ASN A 213 -14.54 -10.19 13.08
N PHE A 214 -13.82 -9.77 12.06
CA PHE A 214 -13.78 -8.40 11.57
C PHE A 214 -13.96 -8.40 10.06
N LEU A 215 -14.87 -7.55 9.56
CA LEU A 215 -15.10 -7.32 8.14
C LEU A 215 -14.95 -5.84 7.83
N SER A 216 -14.24 -5.50 6.78
CA SER A 216 -14.14 -4.16 6.23
C SER A 216 -14.47 -4.18 4.75
N LEU A 217 -15.40 -3.34 4.33
CA LEU A 217 -15.79 -3.15 2.94
C LEU A 217 -15.64 -1.66 2.61
N GLY A 218 -15.05 -1.35 1.48
CA GLY A 218 -14.85 0.04 1.06
C GLY A 218 -14.98 0.21 -0.44
N SER A 219 -15.58 1.32 -0.84
CA SER A 219 -15.63 1.83 -2.20
C SER A 219 -15.23 3.29 -2.17
N GLU A 220 -14.31 3.68 -3.04
CA GLU A 220 -13.88 5.07 -3.21
C GLU A 220 -13.95 5.43 -4.69
N GLN A 221 -14.87 6.34 -5.02
CA GLN A 221 -15.07 6.82 -6.39
C GLN A 221 -14.34 8.13 -6.57
N PHE A 222 -13.41 8.16 -7.51
CA PHE A 222 -12.75 9.37 -7.97
C PHE A 222 -13.42 9.89 -9.23
N PHE A 223 -13.55 11.20 -9.33
CA PHE A 223 -14.24 11.90 -10.42
C PHE A 223 -13.25 12.78 -11.18
N SER A 224 -13.40 12.83 -12.50
CA SER A 224 -12.68 13.78 -13.31
C SER A 224 -13.19 15.20 -13.05
N VAL A 225 -12.26 16.09 -12.67
CA VAL A 225 -12.51 17.52 -12.46
C VAL A 225 -11.75 18.40 -13.45
N GLY A 226 -11.05 17.78 -14.40
CA GLY A 226 -10.23 18.41 -15.45
C GLY A 226 -9.62 17.37 -16.37
N GLU A 227 -8.87 17.82 -17.39
CA GLU A 227 -8.25 16.93 -18.39
C GLU A 227 -7.27 15.92 -17.79
N ASP A 228 -6.52 16.34 -16.75
CA ASP A 228 -5.53 15.53 -16.06
C ASP A 228 -6.03 14.89 -14.75
N SER A 229 -7.36 14.77 -14.65
CA SER A 229 -8.03 14.11 -13.50
C SER A 229 -8.57 12.76 -13.92
N PRO A 230 -8.08 11.65 -13.32
CA PRO A 230 -8.57 10.32 -13.64
C PRO A 230 -9.94 10.05 -13.02
N THR A 231 -10.75 9.25 -13.71
CA THR A 231 -11.99 8.69 -13.17
C THR A 231 -11.81 7.21 -12.93
N PHE A 232 -11.87 6.79 -11.67
CA PHE A 232 -11.80 5.37 -11.31
C PHE A 232 -12.51 5.11 -9.99
N ASN A 233 -12.89 3.86 -9.77
CA ASN A 233 -13.45 3.38 -8.51
C ASN A 233 -12.48 2.37 -7.90
N ARG A 234 -12.15 2.55 -6.63
CA ARG A 234 -11.34 1.62 -5.83
C ARG A 234 -12.25 0.84 -4.89
N LEU A 235 -12.32 -0.45 -5.09
CA LEU A 235 -13.01 -1.40 -4.23
C LEU A 235 -12.01 -2.19 -3.40
N ARG A 236 -12.28 -2.33 -2.10
CA ARG A 236 -11.48 -3.17 -1.20
C ARG A 236 -12.38 -3.86 -0.20
N ALA A 237 -12.10 -5.15 0.04
CA ALA A 237 -12.73 -5.97 1.06
C ALA A 237 -11.68 -6.70 1.87
N SER A 238 -11.85 -6.77 3.18
CA SER A 238 -11.00 -7.55 4.08
C SER A 238 -11.86 -8.27 5.11
N TYR A 239 -11.62 -9.55 5.29
CA TYR A 239 -12.27 -10.36 6.30
C TYR A 239 -11.23 -11.08 7.14
N THR A 240 -11.35 -10.94 8.46
CA THR A 240 -10.50 -11.61 9.44
C THR A 240 -11.37 -12.44 10.38
N HIS A 241 -10.93 -13.63 10.72
CA HIS A 241 -11.60 -14.49 11.69
C HIS A 241 -10.60 -15.14 12.65
N TYR A 242 -10.93 -15.12 13.93
CA TYR A 242 -10.15 -15.71 15.00
C TYR A 242 -10.91 -16.90 15.60
N ILE A 243 -10.26 -18.05 15.65
CA ILE A 243 -10.77 -19.28 16.22
C ILE A 243 -9.94 -19.59 17.47
N PRO A 244 -10.54 -19.59 18.68
CA PRO A 244 -9.81 -19.98 19.87
C PRO A 244 -9.45 -21.46 19.80
N VAL A 245 -8.20 -21.78 20.05
CA VAL A 245 -7.68 -23.15 20.03
C VAL A 245 -6.91 -23.44 21.31
N ASN A 246 -6.74 -24.71 21.63
CA ASN A 246 -5.98 -25.19 22.77
C ASN A 246 -5.11 -26.39 22.38
N TRP A 247 -4.29 -26.20 21.36
CA TRP A 247 -3.46 -27.27 20.80
C TRP A 247 -2.23 -27.56 21.66
N LEU A 248 -1.59 -26.50 22.17
CA LEU A 248 -0.36 -26.59 22.96
C LEU A 248 -0.67 -26.39 24.44
N LYS A 249 -0.90 -27.51 25.17
CA LYS A 249 -1.19 -27.49 26.62
C LYS A 249 0.05 -27.27 27.50
N VAL A 250 1.17 -26.87 26.93
CA VAL A 250 2.42 -26.63 27.67
C VAL A 250 2.45 -25.30 28.38
N PHE A 251 1.65 -24.34 27.92
CA PHE A 251 1.66 -23.00 28.45
C PHE A 251 0.79 -22.81 29.70
N LYS A 252 1.21 -21.92 30.58
CA LYS A 252 0.44 -21.52 31.78
C LYS A 252 -0.88 -20.89 31.33
N GLY A 253 -2.00 -21.28 31.91
CA GLY A 253 -3.34 -20.84 31.49
C GLY A 253 -4.03 -21.80 30.51
N CYS A 254 -3.29 -22.56 29.70
CA CYS A 254 -3.83 -23.62 28.87
C CYS A 254 -3.97 -24.98 29.58
N ARG A 255 -3.59 -25.03 30.87
CA ARG A 255 -3.75 -26.16 31.79
C ARG A 255 -4.45 -25.69 33.06
N PRO A 256 -5.75 -25.42 33.03
CA PRO A 256 -6.44 -24.97 34.23
C PRO A 256 -6.40 -26.06 35.30
N LYS A 257 -6.15 -25.67 36.55
CA LYS A 257 -6.33 -26.54 37.71
C LYS A 257 -7.84 -26.79 37.91
N PRO A 258 -8.22 -27.91 38.56
CA PRO A 258 -9.62 -28.15 38.91
C PRO A 258 -10.24 -26.93 39.62
N GLY A 259 -11.35 -26.40 39.07
CA GLY A 259 -12.03 -25.21 39.57
C GLY A 259 -11.50 -23.85 39.09
N GLN A 260 -10.44 -23.81 38.27
CA GLN A 260 -9.99 -22.60 37.60
C GLN A 260 -10.54 -22.52 36.20
N LYS A 261 -10.91 -21.30 35.77
CA LYS A 261 -11.33 -21.03 34.39
C LYS A 261 -10.10 -21.10 33.47
N GLU A 262 -10.24 -21.76 32.34
CA GLU A 262 -9.23 -21.77 31.30
C GLU A 262 -9.03 -20.34 30.74
N ASP A 263 -7.80 -19.87 30.73
CA ASP A 263 -7.38 -18.58 30.14
C ASP A 263 -6.26 -18.83 29.11
N CYS A 264 -6.57 -19.73 28.18
CA CYS A 264 -5.66 -20.07 27.11
C CYS A 264 -5.78 -19.05 25.97
N LYS A 265 -4.73 -18.25 25.77
CA LYS A 265 -4.69 -17.20 24.75
C LYS A 265 -4.08 -17.72 23.44
N GLN A 266 -4.48 -18.90 23.00
CA GLN A 266 -4.12 -19.44 21.70
C GLN A 266 -5.23 -19.15 20.69
N ALA A 267 -4.86 -18.75 19.49
CA ALA A 267 -5.80 -18.50 18.41
C ALA A 267 -5.23 -18.94 17.06
N LEU A 268 -6.08 -19.54 16.24
CA LEU A 268 -5.87 -19.66 14.81
C LEU A 268 -6.58 -18.46 14.17
N ALA A 269 -5.83 -17.63 13.48
CA ALA A 269 -6.35 -16.45 12.80
C ALA A 269 -6.20 -16.62 11.29
N PHE A 270 -7.22 -16.28 10.53
CA PHE A 270 -7.07 -16.17 9.09
C PHE A 270 -7.62 -14.83 8.60
N GLN A 271 -6.98 -14.29 7.59
CA GLN A 271 -7.40 -13.09 6.89
C GLN A 271 -7.43 -13.34 5.40
N VAL A 272 -8.42 -12.77 4.73
CA VAL A 272 -8.47 -12.65 3.28
C VAL A 272 -8.74 -11.19 2.95
N THR A 273 -7.91 -10.62 2.08
CA THR A 273 -8.09 -9.26 1.56
C THR A 273 -8.08 -9.30 0.04
N ALA A 274 -8.99 -8.57 -0.56
CA ALA A 274 -9.03 -8.41 -2.02
C ALA A 274 -9.40 -6.97 -2.37
N GLY A 275 -8.96 -6.54 -3.54
CA GLY A 275 -9.30 -5.23 -4.07
C GLY A 275 -9.21 -5.16 -5.57
N THR A 276 -9.93 -4.21 -6.15
CA THR A 276 -9.88 -3.93 -7.58
C THR A 276 -10.12 -2.45 -7.84
N ASN A 277 -9.43 -1.93 -8.85
CA ASN A 277 -9.68 -0.59 -9.40
C ASN A 277 -10.41 -0.74 -10.74
N VAL A 278 -11.46 0.03 -10.94
CA VAL A 278 -12.26 0.05 -12.18
C VAL A 278 -12.21 1.45 -12.76
N GLY A 279 -11.81 1.58 -14.02
CA GLY A 279 -11.67 2.87 -14.71
C GLY A 279 -10.22 3.23 -15.01
N ASN A 280 -9.96 4.52 -15.16
CA ASN A 280 -8.66 5.08 -15.57
C ASN A 280 -7.74 5.24 -14.34
N LEU A 281 -6.96 4.21 -14.07
CA LEU A 281 -6.09 4.16 -12.91
C LEU A 281 -4.76 4.86 -13.17
N PRO A 282 -4.35 5.85 -12.35
CA PRO A 282 -2.98 6.35 -12.37
C PRO A 282 -2.00 5.25 -11.91
N PRO A 283 -0.77 5.17 -12.47
CA PRO A 283 0.20 4.14 -12.08
C PRO A 283 0.49 4.09 -10.58
N TYR A 284 0.61 5.25 -9.95
CA TYR A 284 0.91 5.39 -8.52
C TYR A 284 -0.25 4.98 -7.58
N GLU A 285 -1.44 4.73 -8.12
CA GLU A 285 -2.63 4.29 -7.37
C GLU A 285 -2.89 2.78 -7.52
N ALA A 286 -2.03 2.03 -8.21
CA ALA A 286 -2.15 0.58 -8.31
C ALA A 286 -1.98 -0.09 -6.94
N PHE A 287 -2.58 -1.26 -6.77
CA PHE A 287 -2.35 -2.07 -5.59
C PHE A 287 -0.97 -2.71 -5.62
N CYS A 288 -0.37 -2.85 -4.46
CA CYS A 288 0.96 -3.35 -4.26
C CYS A 288 0.95 -4.48 -3.23
N LEU A 289 1.66 -5.56 -3.52
CA LEU A 289 1.79 -6.74 -2.69
C LEU A 289 3.24 -6.98 -2.28
N GLY A 290 3.42 -7.48 -1.08
CA GLY A 290 4.70 -7.70 -0.41
C GLY A 290 4.88 -6.78 0.80
N GLY A 291 5.80 -7.13 1.68
CA GLY A 291 6.11 -6.38 2.88
C GLY A 291 5.49 -6.95 4.17
N SER A 292 5.85 -6.35 5.29
CA SER A 292 5.50 -6.80 6.64
C SER A 292 4.00 -6.83 6.94
N ASN A 293 3.18 -6.09 6.19
CA ASN A 293 1.73 -6.04 6.34
C ASN A 293 0.97 -6.72 5.19
N SER A 294 1.68 -7.38 4.27
CA SER A 294 1.13 -8.15 3.16
C SER A 294 1.75 -9.56 3.15
N VAL A 295 2.49 -9.95 2.13
CA VAL A 295 3.19 -11.24 2.05
C VAL A 295 4.61 -11.06 2.59
N ARG A 296 4.85 -11.48 3.83
CA ARG A 296 6.01 -11.10 4.68
C ARG A 296 7.38 -11.59 4.19
N GLY A 297 7.41 -12.58 3.32
CA GLY A 297 8.67 -13.05 2.69
C GLY A 297 9.21 -12.12 1.61
N TYR A 298 8.42 -11.17 1.13
CA TYR A 298 8.78 -10.23 0.07
C TYR A 298 9.04 -8.83 0.64
N TYR A 299 9.86 -8.03 -0.04
CA TYR A 299 9.98 -6.60 0.26
C TYR A 299 8.70 -5.85 -0.10
N ASP A 300 8.58 -4.62 0.40
CA ASP A 300 7.40 -3.80 0.13
C ASP A 300 7.21 -3.63 -1.38
N CYS A 301 6.01 -3.98 -1.87
CA CYS A 301 5.65 -4.00 -3.29
C CYS A 301 6.43 -4.97 -4.20
N ASP A 302 7.32 -5.80 -3.70
CA ASP A 302 8.20 -6.65 -4.53
C ASP A 302 7.51 -7.90 -5.07
N LEU A 303 6.43 -8.36 -4.44
CA LEU A 303 5.67 -9.49 -4.95
C LEU A 303 4.88 -9.11 -6.20
N GLY A 304 4.22 -7.96 -6.19
CA GLY A 304 3.41 -7.57 -7.33
C GLY A 304 2.82 -6.18 -7.22
N VAL A 305 2.53 -5.62 -8.39
CA VAL A 305 1.81 -4.36 -8.54
C VAL A 305 0.74 -4.56 -9.60
N GLY A 306 -0.50 -4.21 -9.31
CA GLY A 306 -1.59 -4.46 -10.24
C GLY A 306 -2.85 -3.64 -9.99
N LYS A 307 -3.75 -3.71 -10.96
CA LYS A 307 -5.09 -3.12 -10.90
C LYS A 307 -5.97 -3.79 -9.85
N SER A 308 -5.76 -5.08 -9.65
CA SER A 308 -6.50 -5.91 -8.70
C SER A 308 -5.55 -6.81 -7.93
N PHE A 309 -5.94 -7.22 -6.74
CA PHE A 309 -5.17 -8.15 -5.93
C PHE A 309 -6.06 -9.03 -5.06
N GLY A 310 -5.49 -10.15 -4.64
CA GLY A 310 -5.99 -10.98 -3.57
C GLY A 310 -4.85 -11.44 -2.69
N GLU A 311 -5.03 -11.42 -1.38
CA GLU A 311 -4.07 -11.95 -0.41
C GLU A 311 -4.77 -12.72 0.69
N ALA A 312 -4.10 -13.73 1.23
CA ALA A 312 -4.58 -14.52 2.34
C ALA A 312 -3.46 -14.81 3.33
N THR A 313 -3.79 -14.81 4.61
CA THR A 313 -2.89 -15.14 5.71
C THR A 313 -3.56 -16.17 6.61
N LEU A 314 -2.80 -17.18 7.01
CA LEU A 314 -3.14 -18.09 8.09
C LEU A 314 -2.07 -18.00 9.16
N GLU A 315 -2.46 -17.76 10.41
CA GLU A 315 -1.53 -17.49 11.50
C GLU A 315 -1.99 -18.20 12.78
N TYR A 316 -1.09 -18.95 13.39
CA TYR A 316 -1.30 -19.55 14.70
C TYR A 316 -0.52 -18.78 15.75
N ARG A 317 -1.22 -18.23 16.73
CA ARG A 317 -0.68 -17.45 17.84
C ARG A 317 -0.76 -18.23 19.15
N PHE A 318 0.31 -18.18 19.93
CA PHE A 318 0.38 -18.89 21.22
C PHE A 318 1.17 -18.10 22.27
N PRO A 319 0.77 -18.11 23.55
CA PRO A 319 1.49 -17.41 24.61
C PRO A 319 2.79 -18.15 24.95
N ILE A 320 3.89 -17.42 25.15
CA ILE A 320 5.16 -17.96 25.67
C ILE A 320 5.34 -17.54 27.11
N PHE A 321 5.31 -16.23 27.36
CA PHE A 321 5.35 -15.61 28.68
C PHE A 321 4.21 -14.60 28.83
N SER A 322 4.11 -13.90 29.96
CA SER A 322 3.00 -12.97 30.22
C SER A 322 2.81 -11.88 29.17
N ILE A 323 3.91 -11.37 28.60
CA ILE A 323 3.92 -10.28 27.63
C ILE A 323 4.46 -10.70 26.25
N ILE A 324 4.97 -11.93 26.14
CA ILE A 324 5.57 -12.46 24.91
C ILE A 324 4.72 -13.61 24.39
N SER A 325 4.30 -13.50 23.15
CA SER A 325 3.62 -14.54 22.39
C SER A 325 4.47 -14.95 21.19
N GLY A 326 4.30 -16.18 20.73
CA GLY A 326 4.87 -16.67 19.49
C GLY A 326 3.80 -16.73 18.41
N GLU A 327 4.26 -16.70 17.18
CA GLU A 327 3.42 -16.95 16.00
C GLU A 327 4.13 -17.79 14.96
N VAL A 328 3.35 -18.55 14.22
CA VAL A 328 3.76 -19.19 12.96
C VAL A 328 2.71 -18.86 11.92
N PHE A 329 3.14 -18.60 10.69
CA PHE A 329 2.24 -18.12 9.67
C PHE A 329 2.58 -18.58 8.26
N VAL A 330 1.57 -18.54 7.41
CA VAL A 330 1.67 -18.69 5.97
C VAL A 330 0.92 -17.52 5.33
N ASP A 331 1.58 -16.81 4.44
CA ASP A 331 0.98 -15.73 3.63
C ASP A 331 1.00 -16.14 2.16
N GLY A 332 -0.01 -15.72 1.40
CA GLY A 332 -0.05 -15.86 -0.04
C GLY A 332 -0.74 -14.67 -0.68
N GLY A 333 -0.32 -14.31 -1.87
CA GLY A 333 -0.91 -13.19 -2.59
C GLY A 333 -0.73 -13.30 -4.09
N THR A 334 -1.63 -12.64 -4.82
CA THR A 334 -1.60 -12.53 -6.27
C THR A 334 -2.10 -11.17 -6.72
N SER A 335 -1.46 -10.59 -7.73
CA SER A 335 -1.86 -9.35 -8.37
C SER A 335 -2.30 -9.61 -9.81
N PHE A 336 -3.29 -8.85 -10.27
CA PHE A 336 -3.86 -8.99 -11.61
C PHE A 336 -3.93 -7.62 -12.29
N GLY A 337 -3.92 -7.65 -13.64
CA GLY A 337 -4.11 -6.45 -14.45
C GLY A 337 -2.95 -5.46 -14.34
N SER A 338 -1.73 -5.98 -14.26
CA SER A 338 -0.52 -5.16 -14.38
C SER A 338 -0.22 -4.81 -15.84
N GLN A 339 -0.67 -5.61 -16.81
CA GLN A 339 -0.58 -5.39 -18.24
C GLN A 339 -1.88 -5.78 -18.94
N PRO A 340 -2.45 -4.95 -19.80
CA PRO A 340 -2.22 -3.52 -20.11
C PRO A 340 -3.01 -2.58 -19.20
N ASN A 341 -3.60 -3.08 -18.12
CA ASN A 341 -4.65 -2.42 -17.36
C ASN A 341 -4.14 -1.38 -16.34
N VAL A 342 -2.84 -1.38 -16.06
CA VAL A 342 -2.19 -0.34 -15.25
C VAL A 342 -1.40 0.56 -16.20
N PRO A 343 -1.75 1.84 -16.36
CA PRO A 343 -1.00 2.74 -17.22
C PRO A 343 0.47 2.79 -16.83
N GLY A 344 1.36 2.65 -17.83
CA GLY A 344 2.79 2.58 -17.64
C GLY A 344 3.31 1.26 -17.08
N ASN A 345 2.45 0.37 -16.64
CA ASN A 345 2.76 -1.00 -16.19
C ASN A 345 4.06 -1.13 -15.34
N PRO A 346 4.15 -0.47 -14.18
CA PRO A 346 5.38 -0.49 -13.39
C PRO A 346 5.74 -1.90 -12.90
N GLY A 347 4.74 -2.75 -12.63
CA GLY A 347 4.96 -4.14 -12.21
C GLY A 347 5.64 -4.99 -13.28
N GLY A 348 5.21 -4.86 -14.54
CA GLY A 348 5.79 -5.57 -15.68
C GLY A 348 7.20 -5.11 -16.02
N LEU A 349 7.45 -3.80 -15.99
CA LEU A 349 8.77 -3.23 -16.23
C LEU A 349 9.80 -3.65 -15.17
N LEU A 350 9.36 -3.82 -13.93
CA LEU A 350 10.21 -4.26 -12.81
C LEU A 350 10.26 -5.78 -12.67
N LEU A 351 9.68 -6.54 -13.59
CA LEU A 351 9.67 -8.02 -13.62
C LEU A 351 9.21 -8.63 -12.29
N LYS A 352 8.24 -8.02 -11.62
CA LYS A 352 7.70 -8.53 -10.35
C LYS A 352 6.94 -9.83 -10.59
N PRO A 353 7.05 -10.83 -9.68
CA PRO A 353 6.45 -12.16 -9.88
C PRO A 353 4.94 -12.12 -10.16
N GLY A 354 4.22 -11.23 -9.47
CA GLY A 354 2.76 -11.09 -9.57
C GLY A 354 2.00 -12.00 -8.62
N ASP A 355 2.52 -13.17 -8.28
CA ASP A 355 1.96 -14.12 -7.33
C ASP A 355 3.07 -14.78 -6.50
N GLY A 356 2.73 -15.23 -5.30
CA GLY A 356 3.67 -15.92 -4.44
C GLY A 356 3.13 -16.19 -3.05
N PHE A 357 3.92 -16.92 -2.28
CA PHE A 357 3.62 -17.22 -0.89
C PHE A 357 4.87 -17.08 -0.01
N SER A 358 4.67 -17.02 1.28
CA SER A 358 5.75 -17.07 2.26
C SER A 358 5.31 -17.80 3.52
N VAL A 359 6.29 -18.31 4.24
CA VAL A 359 6.10 -18.90 5.55
C VAL A 359 7.06 -18.26 6.54
N GLY A 360 6.65 -18.22 7.78
CA GLY A 360 7.50 -17.61 8.79
C GLY A 360 7.05 -17.88 10.22
N THR A 361 7.86 -17.35 11.11
CA THR A 361 7.60 -17.39 12.55
C THR A 361 7.99 -16.05 13.16
N GLY A 362 7.44 -15.74 14.32
CA GLY A 362 7.72 -14.49 14.99
C GLY A 362 7.50 -14.51 16.50
N LEU A 363 7.95 -13.44 17.10
CA LEU A 363 7.69 -13.10 18.49
C LEU A 363 6.86 -11.81 18.53
N ILE A 364 5.82 -11.82 19.37
CA ILE A 364 4.95 -10.69 19.60
C ILE A 364 5.15 -10.24 21.03
N VAL A 365 5.60 -9.01 21.22
CA VAL A 365 5.77 -8.40 22.55
C VAL A 365 4.63 -7.42 22.78
N THR A 366 3.77 -7.70 23.73
CA THR A 366 2.66 -6.82 24.12
C THR A 366 3.20 -5.61 24.88
N THR A 367 3.03 -4.41 24.31
CA THR A 367 3.43 -3.15 24.93
C THR A 367 2.22 -2.24 25.18
N PRO A 368 2.35 -1.20 26.04
CA PRO A 368 1.26 -0.24 26.27
C PRO A 368 0.81 0.51 25.00
N VAL A 369 1.71 0.66 24.01
CA VAL A 369 1.44 1.34 22.73
C VAL A 369 0.96 0.39 21.63
N GLY A 370 0.82 -0.90 21.93
CA GLY A 370 0.41 -1.96 21.00
C GLY A 370 1.44 -3.08 20.90
N PRO A 371 1.12 -4.18 20.22
CA PRO A 371 2.05 -5.29 20.04
C PRO A 371 3.20 -4.89 19.10
N LEU A 372 4.43 -5.28 19.47
CA LEU A 372 5.60 -5.26 18.59
C LEU A 372 5.81 -6.66 18.05
N ARG A 373 5.91 -6.80 16.74
CA ARG A 373 6.13 -8.06 16.03
C ARG A 373 7.56 -8.10 15.51
N LEU A 374 8.27 -9.17 15.82
CA LEU A 374 9.61 -9.49 15.33
C LEU A 374 9.47 -10.80 14.55
N GLU A 375 9.47 -10.72 13.24
CA GLU A 375 9.11 -11.83 12.37
C GLU A 375 10.26 -12.18 11.43
N VAL A 376 10.41 -13.46 11.12
CA VAL A 376 11.31 -13.98 10.10
C VAL A 376 10.48 -14.79 9.12
N ALA A 377 10.58 -14.48 7.84
CA ALA A 377 9.83 -15.10 6.77
C ALA A 377 10.70 -15.49 5.59
N SER A 378 10.34 -16.57 4.91
CA SER A 378 10.99 -17.05 3.68
C SER A 378 9.96 -17.25 2.57
N GLN A 379 10.36 -16.95 1.33
CA GLN A 379 9.54 -17.15 0.13
C GLN A 379 9.45 -18.62 -0.30
N ASP A 380 10.53 -19.39 -0.09
CA ASP A 380 10.77 -20.65 -0.79
C ASP A 380 11.35 -21.76 0.09
N PHE A 381 11.48 -21.54 1.39
CA PHE A 381 12.17 -22.45 2.35
C PHE A 381 13.66 -22.68 2.06
N THR A 382 14.25 -22.06 1.03
CA THR A 382 15.61 -22.38 0.58
C THR A 382 16.71 -21.52 1.21
N GLY A 383 16.34 -20.61 2.16
CA GLY A 383 17.32 -19.88 2.95
C GLY A 383 17.41 -18.38 2.69
N GLN A 384 16.59 -17.82 1.84
CA GLN A 384 16.40 -16.38 1.76
C GLN A 384 15.40 -15.93 2.85
N TRP A 385 15.92 -15.69 4.04
CA TRP A 385 15.15 -15.26 5.18
C TRP A 385 15.12 -13.74 5.26
N ARG A 386 13.92 -13.22 5.47
CA ARG A 386 13.69 -11.81 5.67
C ARG A 386 13.26 -11.55 7.12
N PHE A 387 13.90 -10.56 7.74
CA PHE A 387 13.49 -10.04 9.03
C PHE A 387 12.49 -8.90 8.85
N ASN A 388 11.38 -8.95 9.58
CA ASN A 388 10.35 -7.92 9.61
C ASN A 388 10.19 -7.40 11.03
N LEU A 389 10.06 -6.09 11.15
CA LEU A 389 9.65 -5.40 12.38
C LEU A 389 8.29 -4.75 12.12
N GLY A 390 7.31 -5.06 12.94
CA GLY A 390 5.97 -4.49 12.84
C GLY A 390 5.49 -3.91 14.18
N VAL A 391 4.72 -2.83 14.10
CA VAL A 391 4.01 -2.24 15.25
C VAL A 391 2.50 -2.42 15.03
N GLY A 392 1.79 -2.95 16.00
CA GLY A 392 0.39 -3.33 15.87
C GLY A 392 0.19 -4.75 15.37
N TRP A 393 -1.04 -5.22 15.36
CA TRP A 393 -1.42 -6.47 14.72
C TRP A 393 -1.35 -6.32 13.20
N LYS A 394 -1.04 -7.40 12.49
CA LYS A 394 -1.10 -7.40 11.03
C LYS A 394 -2.56 -7.22 10.56
N PHE A 395 -3.49 -7.80 11.32
CA PHE A 395 -4.93 -7.76 11.08
C PHE A 395 -5.73 -7.94 12.36
#